data_2a78c2321c7e7786dee7f9f298d36482
#
_entry.id   2a78c2321c7e7786dee7f9f298d36482
#
_cell.length_a   1.000
_cell.length_b   1.000
_cell.length_c   1.000
_cell.angle_alpha   90.00
_cell.angle_beta   90.00
_cell.angle_gamma   90.00
#
_symmetry.space_group_name_H-M   'P 1'
#
loop_
_entity.id
_entity.type
_entity.pdbx_description
1 polymer ?
#
loop_
_entity_poly.entity_id
_entity_poly.type
_entity_poly.pdbx_seq_one_letter_code
_entity_poly.pdbx_strand_id
1 'polypeptide(L)'
;MKRHTLAACLLLASPIALAKQGFYLGTDQSVSFYSYQSDDLEQDYRYDVSPKKVGAGIGATLGYQFIDWLALEAGVSYWLANPISQTVSYSYFEGHLERATISLETQSLNLNIGPKFSWRVADKLSLYGKPTLHYTTTSTDWDQYTASYIDNSLILTSNERKKTRNSTVHSGIEVGSEWHFTPRFSMTLSYQYLTDALNVDSPEIAKEFDQQAIKIGVLFDI
;
A
#
# COMPACT_ATOMS: atom_id res chain seq x y z
N MET A 1 6.54 31.59 -28.47
CA MET A 1 7.03 30.31 -27.95
C MET A 1 8.52 30.35 -27.52
N LYS A 2 9.00 31.36 -26.75
CA LYS A 2 10.43 31.48 -26.36
C LYS A 2 10.65 31.76 -24.86
N ARG A 3 9.61 31.67 -24.00
CA ARG A 3 9.74 32.01 -22.57
C ARG A 3 9.77 30.78 -21.61
N HIS A 4 9.46 29.59 -22.10
CA HIS A 4 9.44 28.38 -21.25
C HIS A 4 10.75 27.61 -21.23
N THR A 5 11.65 27.85 -22.19
CA THR A 5 12.96 27.17 -22.27
C THR A 5 13.98 27.73 -21.25
N LEU A 6 13.82 29.01 -20.82
CA LEU A 6 14.74 29.61 -19.86
C LEU A 6 14.51 29.15 -18.42
N ALA A 7 13.28 28.81 -18.06
CA ALA A 7 12.95 28.32 -16.72
C ALA A 7 13.49 26.88 -16.45
N ALA A 8 13.56 26.06 -17.49
CA ALA A 8 14.13 24.71 -17.38
C ALA A 8 15.67 24.72 -17.20
N CYS A 9 16.37 25.69 -17.79
CA CYS A 9 17.82 25.79 -17.62
C CYS A 9 18.24 26.39 -16.28
N LEU A 10 17.42 27.20 -15.64
CA LEU A 10 17.70 27.79 -14.32
C LEU A 10 17.54 26.75 -13.18
N LEU A 11 16.75 25.73 -13.39
CA LEU A 11 16.60 24.60 -12.44
C LEU A 11 17.83 23.64 -12.45
N LEU A 12 18.61 23.66 -13.52
CA LEU A 12 19.82 22.82 -13.67
C LEU A 12 21.09 23.51 -13.18
N ALA A 13 21.05 24.80 -12.83
CA ALA A 13 22.18 25.60 -12.37
C ALA A 13 22.24 25.76 -10.85
N SER A 14 21.73 24.78 -10.09
CA SER A 14 22.00 24.72 -8.65
C SER A 14 23.50 24.47 -8.43
N PRO A 15 24.17 25.19 -7.49
CA PRO A 15 25.59 24.98 -7.22
C PRO A 15 25.80 23.50 -6.92
N ILE A 16 26.78 22.92 -7.59
CA ILE A 16 27.29 21.58 -7.31
C ILE A 16 27.94 21.66 -5.90
N ALA A 17 27.09 21.63 -4.87
CA ALA A 17 27.53 21.30 -3.53
C ALA A 17 28.11 19.88 -3.63
N LEU A 18 29.30 19.64 -3.08
CA LEU A 18 29.98 18.35 -3.09
C LEU A 18 28.96 17.27 -2.69
N ALA A 19 28.48 16.54 -3.70
CA ALA A 19 27.50 15.48 -3.52
C ALA A 19 28.05 14.47 -2.53
N LYS A 20 27.33 14.21 -1.46
CA LYS A 20 27.64 13.11 -0.57
C LYS A 20 27.23 11.83 -1.28
N GLN A 21 28.17 11.27 -2.08
CA GLN A 21 27.97 9.97 -2.71
C GLN A 21 28.07 8.88 -1.66
N GLY A 22 27.18 7.92 -1.66
CA GLY A 22 27.29 6.80 -0.74
C GLY A 22 25.99 6.01 -0.59
N PHE A 23 26.14 4.92 0.14
CA PHE A 23 25.00 4.08 0.52
C PHE A 23 24.30 4.64 1.75
N TYR A 24 23.01 4.42 1.82
CA TYR A 24 22.21 4.64 3.00
C TYR A 24 21.17 3.52 3.19
N LEU A 25 20.82 3.29 4.44
CA LEU A 25 19.76 2.36 4.83
C LEU A 25 18.60 3.14 5.42
N GLY A 26 17.39 2.66 5.17
CA GLY A 26 16.18 3.21 5.74
C GLY A 26 15.24 2.15 6.26
N THR A 27 14.40 2.57 7.20
CA THR A 27 13.23 1.82 7.64
C THR A 27 12.04 2.73 7.70
N ASP A 28 10.86 2.21 7.42
CA ASP A 28 9.61 2.96 7.48
C ASP A 28 8.46 2.16 8.10
N GLN A 29 7.51 2.90 8.64
CA GLN A 29 6.18 2.43 9.04
C GLN A 29 5.14 3.16 8.23
N SER A 30 4.04 2.49 7.94
CA SER A 30 3.03 3.04 7.05
C SER A 30 1.62 2.66 7.48
N VAL A 31 0.69 3.55 7.16
CA VAL A 31 -0.74 3.29 7.17
C VAL A 31 -1.22 3.37 5.73
N SER A 32 -1.88 2.32 5.27
CA SER A 32 -2.40 2.23 3.91
C SER A 32 -3.91 2.36 3.88
N PHE A 33 -4.39 2.93 2.79
CA PHE A 33 -5.80 3.07 2.45
C PHE A 33 -6.02 2.41 1.09
N TYR A 34 -7.06 1.59 0.99
CA TYR A 34 -7.42 0.89 -0.23
C TYR A 34 -8.66 1.53 -0.82
N SER A 35 -8.62 1.87 -2.12
CA SER A 35 -9.79 2.33 -2.85
C SER A 35 -10.31 1.19 -3.73
N TYR A 36 -11.60 0.90 -3.64
CA TYR A 36 -12.31 -0.01 -4.51
C TYR A 36 -13.60 0.67 -4.99
N GLN A 37 -14.06 0.31 -6.16
CA GLN A 37 -15.35 0.77 -6.66
C GLN A 37 -16.44 -0.12 -6.06
N SER A 38 -17.36 0.49 -5.29
CA SER A 38 -18.43 -0.21 -4.57
C SER A 38 -19.45 -0.86 -5.50
N ASP A 39 -19.68 -0.27 -6.68
CA ASP A 39 -20.71 -0.69 -7.63
C ASP A 39 -20.51 -2.13 -8.14
N ASP A 40 -19.29 -2.62 -8.07
CA ASP A 40 -18.94 -3.96 -8.51
C ASP A 40 -19.13 -5.03 -7.42
N LEU A 41 -19.16 -4.64 -6.14
CA LEU A 41 -19.33 -5.58 -5.03
C LEU A 41 -20.80 -5.86 -4.71
N GLU A 42 -21.70 -4.93 -5.01
CA GLU A 42 -23.13 -5.07 -4.70
C GLU A 42 -23.86 -6.06 -5.63
N GLN A 43 -23.37 -6.31 -6.86
CA GLN A 43 -24.06 -7.17 -7.82
C GLN A 43 -23.82 -8.66 -7.62
N ASP A 44 -22.70 -9.08 -7.01
CA ASP A 44 -22.32 -10.50 -6.91
C ASP A 44 -22.56 -11.12 -5.53
N TYR A 45 -22.87 -10.32 -4.51
CA TYR A 45 -23.07 -10.84 -3.15
C TYR A 45 -24.53 -10.94 -2.74
N ARG A 46 -24.88 -12.10 -2.21
CA ARG A 46 -26.10 -12.28 -1.37
C ARG A 46 -26.04 -11.44 -0.09
N TYR A 47 -24.91 -10.76 0.16
CA TYR A 47 -24.57 -10.15 1.44
C TYR A 47 -24.06 -8.73 1.23
N ASP A 48 -24.69 -7.76 1.86
CA ASP A 48 -24.21 -6.37 1.92
C ASP A 48 -22.95 -6.30 2.80
N VAL A 49 -21.77 -6.35 2.16
CA VAL A 49 -20.47 -6.37 2.83
C VAL A 49 -19.75 -5.05 2.63
N SER A 50 -19.45 -4.35 3.74
CA SER A 50 -18.69 -3.09 3.72
C SER A 50 -17.24 -3.34 4.11
N PRO A 51 -16.29 -3.40 3.15
CA PRO A 51 -14.90 -3.68 3.45
C PRO A 51 -14.21 -2.52 4.18
N LYS A 52 -13.32 -2.86 5.12
CA LYS A 52 -12.43 -1.89 5.77
C LYS A 52 -11.33 -1.48 4.80
N LYS A 53 -11.10 -0.16 4.71
CA LYS A 53 -10.18 0.44 3.74
C LYS A 53 -8.78 0.71 4.32
N VAL A 54 -8.42 0.15 5.47
CA VAL A 54 -7.19 0.52 6.19
C VAL A 54 -6.32 -0.69 6.45
N GLY A 55 -5.03 -0.54 6.19
CA GLY A 55 -3.98 -1.50 6.50
C GLY A 55 -2.77 -0.83 7.16
N ALA A 56 -1.83 -1.63 7.63
CA ALA A 56 -0.57 -1.17 8.19
C ALA A 56 0.61 -1.91 7.55
N GLY A 57 1.76 -1.26 7.50
CA GLY A 57 2.96 -1.83 6.90
C GLY A 57 4.24 -1.38 7.58
N ILE A 58 5.28 -2.17 7.35
CA ILE A 58 6.66 -1.85 7.70
C ILE A 58 7.55 -2.08 6.49
N GLY A 59 8.61 -1.28 6.36
CA GLY A 59 9.52 -1.37 5.23
C GLY A 59 10.97 -1.18 5.61
N ALA A 60 11.86 -1.63 4.72
CA ALA A 60 13.27 -1.35 4.73
C ALA A 60 13.73 -0.97 3.31
N THR A 61 14.64 -0.02 3.23
CA THR A 61 15.16 0.54 1.98
C THR A 61 16.68 0.58 2.01
N LEU A 62 17.28 0.18 0.92
CA LEU A 62 18.69 0.43 0.60
C LEU A 62 18.76 1.42 -0.54
N GLY A 63 19.50 2.50 -0.38
CA GLY A 63 19.70 3.50 -1.40
C GLY A 63 21.17 3.76 -1.69
N TYR A 64 21.46 4.22 -2.91
CA TYR A 64 22.74 4.75 -3.31
C TYR A 64 22.58 6.15 -3.90
N GLN A 65 23.17 7.14 -3.27
CA GLN A 65 23.19 8.52 -3.70
C GLN A 65 24.31 8.72 -4.73
N PHE A 66 23.93 9.06 -5.98
CA PHE A 66 24.90 9.34 -7.05
C PHE A 66 25.36 10.80 -7.03
N ILE A 67 24.40 11.69 -6.86
CA ILE A 67 24.56 13.15 -6.80
C ILE A 67 23.49 13.73 -5.88
N ASP A 68 23.62 14.98 -5.46
CA ASP A 68 22.74 15.60 -4.44
C ASP A 68 21.23 15.48 -4.73
N TRP A 69 20.83 15.38 -5.97
CA TRP A 69 19.42 15.35 -6.37
C TRP A 69 18.98 13.98 -6.92
N LEU A 70 19.87 12.98 -7.06
CA LEU A 70 19.55 11.68 -7.65
C LEU A 70 20.12 10.53 -6.83
N ALA A 71 19.26 9.64 -6.41
CA ALA A 71 19.58 8.34 -5.84
C ALA A 71 18.84 7.21 -6.56
N LEU A 72 19.30 5.98 -6.39
CA LEU A 72 18.53 4.77 -6.70
C LEU A 72 18.22 4.08 -5.38
N GLU A 73 16.96 3.74 -5.18
CA GLU A 73 16.47 3.01 -4.02
C GLU A 73 15.90 1.66 -4.41
N ALA A 74 16.21 0.64 -3.61
CA ALA A 74 15.54 -0.64 -3.61
C ALA A 74 15.00 -0.93 -2.21
N GLY A 75 13.80 -1.47 -2.12
CA GLY A 75 13.14 -1.68 -0.84
C GLY A 75 12.34 -2.97 -0.77
N VAL A 76 12.08 -3.39 0.46
CA VAL A 76 11.14 -4.44 0.82
C VAL A 76 10.14 -3.90 1.82
N SER A 77 8.87 -4.19 1.63
CA SER A 77 7.84 -3.83 2.60
C SER A 77 6.85 -4.99 2.81
N TYR A 78 6.34 -5.08 4.03
CA TYR A 78 5.35 -6.05 4.43
C TYR A 78 4.09 -5.32 4.90
N TRP A 79 2.95 -5.70 4.36
CA TRP A 79 1.67 -5.06 4.60
C TRP A 79 0.67 -6.06 5.16
N LEU A 80 -0.10 -5.61 6.14
CA LEU A 80 -1.23 -6.31 6.73
C LEU A 80 -2.49 -5.49 6.50
N ALA A 81 -3.52 -6.13 5.99
CA ALA A 81 -4.85 -5.54 5.86
C ALA A 81 -5.91 -6.57 6.20
N ASN A 82 -6.96 -6.14 6.91
CA ASN A 82 -8.16 -6.93 7.17
C ASN A 82 -9.35 -6.24 6.48
N PRO A 83 -9.47 -6.36 5.15
CA PRO A 83 -10.47 -5.61 4.40
C PRO A 83 -11.90 -5.99 4.77
N ILE A 84 -12.15 -7.26 5.19
CA ILE A 84 -13.49 -7.71 5.55
C ILE A 84 -13.44 -8.46 6.88
N SER A 85 -14.27 -8.03 7.82
CA SER A 85 -14.57 -8.77 9.06
C SER A 85 -15.98 -8.37 9.47
N GLN A 86 -16.98 -9.09 8.96
CA GLN A 86 -18.38 -8.73 9.13
C GLN A 86 -19.25 -9.95 9.35
N THR A 87 -20.27 -9.79 10.20
CA THR A 87 -21.37 -10.76 10.35
C THR A 87 -22.63 -10.17 9.75
N VAL A 88 -23.23 -10.88 8.83
CA VAL A 88 -24.46 -10.48 8.12
C VAL A 88 -25.56 -11.50 8.42
N SER A 89 -26.78 -11.05 8.60
CA SER A 89 -27.92 -11.89 8.89
C SER A 89 -29.02 -11.68 7.86
N TYR A 90 -29.56 -12.76 7.31
CA TYR A 90 -30.66 -12.77 6.34
C TYR A 90 -31.84 -13.54 6.86
N SER A 91 -33.03 -13.00 6.57
CA SER A 91 -34.29 -13.70 6.78
C SER A 91 -34.90 -13.98 5.42
N TYR A 92 -35.07 -15.27 5.06
CA TYR A 92 -35.65 -15.67 3.78
C TYR A 92 -37.19 -15.73 3.83
N PHE A 93 -37.72 -16.17 4.95
CA PHE A 93 -39.16 -16.24 5.23
C PHE A 93 -39.37 -16.30 6.74
N GLU A 94 -40.62 -16.19 7.17
CA GLU A 94 -40.97 -16.18 8.59
C GLU A 94 -40.40 -17.45 9.31
N GLY A 95 -39.63 -17.23 10.37
CA GLY A 95 -38.98 -18.28 11.13
C GLY A 95 -37.64 -18.83 10.59
N HIS A 96 -37.20 -18.42 9.38
CA HIS A 96 -35.90 -18.83 8.82
C HIS A 96 -34.89 -17.72 8.81
N LEU A 97 -33.81 -17.88 9.57
CA LEU A 97 -32.70 -16.94 9.68
C LEU A 97 -31.38 -17.62 9.27
N GLU A 98 -30.65 -17.01 8.37
CA GLU A 98 -29.28 -17.37 8.05
C GLU A 98 -28.34 -16.28 8.54
N ARG A 99 -27.29 -16.68 9.25
CA ARG A 99 -26.22 -15.79 9.71
C ARG A 99 -24.90 -16.24 9.10
N ALA A 100 -24.26 -15.36 8.34
CA ALA A 100 -22.95 -15.58 7.78
C ALA A 100 -21.94 -14.64 8.45
N THR A 101 -20.81 -15.17 8.88
CA THR A 101 -19.64 -14.40 9.30
C THR A 101 -18.56 -14.57 8.24
N ILE A 102 -18.15 -13.48 7.61
CA ILE A 102 -17.14 -13.46 6.56
C ILE A 102 -15.93 -12.70 7.08
N SER A 103 -14.76 -13.32 6.98
CA SER A 103 -13.48 -12.69 7.31
C SER A 103 -12.52 -12.85 6.15
N LEU A 104 -11.90 -11.73 5.75
CA LEU A 104 -10.86 -11.70 4.73
C LEU A 104 -9.62 -11.05 5.34
N GLU A 105 -8.54 -11.81 5.45
CA GLU A 105 -7.24 -11.32 5.88
C GLU A 105 -6.27 -11.34 4.69
N THR A 106 -5.57 -10.24 4.48
CA THR A 106 -4.63 -10.08 3.38
C THR A 106 -3.27 -9.67 3.90
N GLN A 107 -2.26 -10.40 3.47
CA GLN A 107 -0.85 -10.14 3.77
C GLN A 107 -0.10 -9.97 2.46
N SER A 108 0.72 -8.94 2.34
CA SER A 108 1.48 -8.67 1.12
C SER A 108 2.95 -8.42 1.42
N LEU A 109 3.81 -9.12 0.68
CA LEU A 109 5.24 -8.85 0.60
C LEU A 109 5.50 -8.11 -0.71
N ASN A 110 6.11 -6.94 -0.61
CA ASN A 110 6.38 -6.07 -1.74
C ASN A 110 7.88 -5.81 -1.86
N LEU A 111 8.43 -6.03 -3.04
CA LEU A 111 9.77 -5.61 -3.44
C LEU A 111 9.63 -4.42 -4.37
N ASN A 112 10.40 -3.36 -4.17
CA ASN A 112 10.34 -2.17 -5.01
C ASN A 112 11.72 -1.66 -5.39
N ILE A 113 11.76 -0.96 -6.53
CA ILE A 113 12.95 -0.26 -7.01
C ILE A 113 12.53 1.01 -7.74
N GLY A 114 13.30 2.08 -7.60
CA GLY A 114 13.05 3.32 -8.34
C GLY A 114 14.09 4.41 -8.10
N PRO A 115 14.24 5.34 -9.05
CA PRO A 115 15.05 6.54 -8.85
C PRO A 115 14.34 7.49 -7.89
N LYS A 116 15.08 8.08 -6.97
CA LYS A 116 14.64 9.14 -6.07
C LYS A 116 15.24 10.46 -6.54
N PHE A 117 14.37 11.42 -6.81
CA PHE A 117 14.74 12.78 -7.17
C PHE A 117 14.51 13.70 -5.98
N SER A 118 15.54 14.37 -5.49
CA SER A 118 15.48 15.21 -4.29
C SER A 118 15.79 16.66 -4.60
N TRP A 119 15.07 17.58 -3.98
CA TRP A 119 15.27 19.02 -4.08
C TRP A 119 15.41 19.62 -2.70
N ARG A 120 16.57 20.19 -2.40
CA ARG A 120 16.79 20.89 -1.14
C ARG A 120 16.05 22.23 -1.15
N VAL A 121 15.06 22.39 -0.29
CA VAL A 121 14.23 23.60 -0.15
C VAL A 121 14.66 24.47 1.02
N ALA A 122 15.37 23.90 2.01
CA ALA A 122 16.01 24.59 3.12
C ALA A 122 17.25 23.80 3.59
N ASP A 123 18.06 24.38 4.48
CA ASP A 123 19.31 23.76 4.96
C ASP A 123 19.15 22.35 5.50
N LYS A 124 17.99 22.09 6.14
CA LYS A 124 17.68 20.80 6.78
C LYS A 124 16.47 20.09 6.17
N LEU A 125 15.93 20.59 5.05
CA LEU A 125 14.71 20.04 4.46
C LEU A 125 14.89 19.84 2.97
N SER A 126 14.64 18.63 2.51
CA SER A 126 14.51 18.27 1.11
C SER A 126 13.09 17.76 0.83
N LEU A 127 12.57 18.06 -0.37
CA LEU A 127 11.41 17.37 -0.93
C LEU A 127 11.91 16.33 -1.92
N TYR A 128 11.16 15.26 -2.10
CA TYR A 128 11.51 14.26 -3.09
C TYR A 128 10.30 13.67 -3.81
N GLY A 129 10.57 13.15 -5.00
CA GLY A 129 9.65 12.33 -5.79
C GLY A 129 10.35 11.06 -6.24
N LYS A 130 9.65 9.94 -6.17
CA LYS A 130 10.20 8.62 -6.47
C LYS A 130 9.17 7.80 -7.27
N PRO A 131 9.26 7.75 -8.61
CA PRO A 131 8.56 6.73 -9.38
C PRO A 131 9.16 5.36 -9.06
N THR A 132 8.31 4.36 -8.90
CA THR A 132 8.71 3.03 -8.43
C THR A 132 8.07 1.92 -9.25
N LEU A 133 8.81 0.83 -9.43
CA LEU A 133 8.30 -0.43 -9.92
C LEU A 133 8.25 -1.41 -8.73
N HIS A 134 7.14 -2.10 -8.60
CA HIS A 134 6.83 -3.00 -7.51
C HIS A 134 6.60 -4.42 -8.00
N TYR A 135 7.11 -5.41 -7.27
CA TYR A 135 6.73 -6.81 -7.35
C TYR A 135 6.09 -7.20 -6.03
N THR A 136 4.79 -7.45 -6.04
CA THR A 136 4.01 -7.75 -4.84
C THR A 136 3.53 -9.19 -4.88
N THR A 137 3.75 -9.92 -3.78
CA THR A 137 3.13 -11.22 -3.53
C THR A 137 2.12 -11.07 -2.42
N THR A 138 0.85 -11.33 -2.73
CA THR A 138 -0.28 -11.22 -1.81
C THR A 138 -0.78 -12.61 -1.44
N SER A 139 -0.96 -12.85 -0.15
CA SER A 139 -1.62 -14.03 0.41
C SER A 139 -2.93 -13.60 1.05
N THR A 140 -4.03 -14.19 0.62
CA THR A 140 -5.37 -13.90 1.11
C THR A 140 -5.93 -15.14 1.77
N ASP A 141 -6.31 -15.01 3.03
CA ASP A 141 -7.04 -16.04 3.82
C ASP A 141 -8.50 -15.59 3.92
N TRP A 142 -9.39 -16.38 3.34
CA TRP A 142 -10.84 -16.18 3.37
C TRP A 142 -11.48 -17.25 4.23
N ASP A 143 -12.24 -16.83 5.24
CA ASP A 143 -13.01 -17.69 6.13
C ASP A 143 -14.48 -17.27 6.10
N GLN A 144 -15.37 -18.21 5.79
CA GLN A 144 -16.81 -18.02 5.87
C GLN A 144 -17.41 -19.05 6.81
N TYR A 145 -18.07 -18.59 7.83
CA TYR A 145 -18.89 -19.38 8.72
C TYR A 145 -20.36 -19.04 8.50
N THR A 146 -21.17 -20.04 8.15
CA THR A 146 -22.61 -19.88 7.95
C THR A 146 -23.37 -20.75 8.95
N ALA A 147 -24.38 -20.17 9.61
CA ALA A 147 -25.28 -20.84 10.51
C ALA A 147 -26.73 -20.56 10.10
N SER A 148 -27.52 -21.62 9.89
CA SER A 148 -28.93 -21.54 9.52
C SER A 148 -29.81 -21.95 10.69
N TYR A 149 -30.85 -21.17 10.96
CA TYR A 149 -31.79 -21.35 12.06
C TYR A 149 -33.23 -21.43 11.49
N ILE A 150 -34.04 -22.36 12.04
CA ILE A 150 -35.51 -22.36 11.87
C ILE A 150 -36.13 -22.29 13.25
N ASP A 151 -37.05 -21.35 13.44
CA ASP A 151 -37.76 -21.14 14.73
C ASP A 151 -36.77 -21.02 15.90
N ASN A 152 -35.66 -20.29 15.73
CA ASN A 152 -34.54 -20.13 16.68
C ASN A 152 -33.75 -21.41 16.98
N SER A 153 -34.02 -22.51 16.27
CA SER A 153 -33.24 -23.74 16.40
C SER A 153 -32.15 -23.82 15.35
N LEU A 154 -30.90 -24.05 15.77
CA LEU A 154 -29.77 -24.22 14.84
C LEU A 154 -29.96 -25.54 14.07
N ILE A 155 -29.96 -25.47 12.75
CA ILE A 155 -30.18 -26.62 11.88
C ILE A 155 -28.92 -27.02 11.13
N LEU A 156 -28.19 -26.02 10.61
CA LEU A 156 -27.02 -26.26 9.78
C LEU A 156 -25.93 -25.29 10.14
N THR A 157 -24.69 -25.80 10.20
CA THR A 157 -23.48 -24.99 10.23
C THR A 157 -22.57 -25.41 9.09
N SER A 158 -22.02 -24.44 8.37
CA SER A 158 -21.01 -24.66 7.35
C SER A 158 -19.81 -23.75 7.63
N ASN A 159 -18.60 -24.29 7.44
CA ASN A 159 -17.37 -23.51 7.52
C ASN A 159 -16.58 -23.76 6.24
N GLU A 160 -16.31 -22.70 5.51
CA GLU A 160 -15.50 -22.74 4.31
C GLU A 160 -14.29 -21.84 4.50
N ARG A 161 -13.11 -22.41 4.25
CA ARG A 161 -11.84 -21.71 4.32
C ARG A 161 -11.09 -21.86 3.01
N LYS A 162 -10.65 -20.73 2.44
CA LYS A 162 -9.84 -20.72 1.23
C LYS A 162 -8.63 -19.82 1.43
N LYS A 163 -7.47 -20.34 1.02
CA LYS A 163 -6.23 -19.58 0.99
C LYS A 163 -5.77 -19.46 -0.46
N THR A 164 -5.54 -18.23 -0.89
CA THR A 164 -5.01 -17.93 -2.23
C THR A 164 -3.70 -17.16 -2.12
N ARG A 165 -2.83 -17.33 -3.11
CA ARG A 165 -1.60 -16.57 -3.22
C ARG A 165 -1.44 -16.10 -4.65
N ASN A 166 -1.23 -14.81 -4.82
CA ASN A 166 -1.08 -14.17 -6.12
C ASN A 166 0.16 -13.27 -6.16
N SER A 167 0.72 -13.02 -7.35
CA SER A 167 1.87 -12.13 -7.51
C SER A 167 1.65 -11.23 -8.71
N THR A 168 1.87 -9.93 -8.53
CA THR A 168 1.66 -8.89 -9.53
C THR A 168 2.86 -7.97 -9.64
N VAL A 169 3.05 -7.39 -10.83
CA VAL A 169 3.99 -6.29 -11.06
C VAL A 169 3.17 -5.04 -11.34
N HIS A 170 3.43 -3.99 -10.61
CA HIS A 170 2.70 -2.74 -10.75
C HIS A 170 3.62 -1.52 -10.56
N SER A 171 3.15 -0.35 -10.95
CA SER A 171 3.86 0.90 -10.82
C SER A 171 3.33 1.73 -9.66
N GLY A 172 4.15 2.65 -9.17
CA GLY A 172 3.76 3.57 -8.12
C GLY A 172 4.53 4.87 -8.18
N ILE A 173 4.07 5.81 -7.40
CA ILE A 173 4.76 7.07 -7.15
C ILE A 173 4.76 7.36 -5.66
N GLU A 174 5.90 7.77 -5.13
CA GLU A 174 6.04 8.26 -3.77
C GLU A 174 6.52 9.72 -3.82
N VAL A 175 5.89 10.59 -3.04
CA VAL A 175 6.30 11.98 -2.86
C VAL A 175 6.44 12.25 -1.37
N GLY A 176 7.45 13.00 -0.99
CA GLY A 176 7.69 13.21 0.43
C GLY A 176 8.66 14.32 0.76
N SER A 177 8.93 14.43 2.04
CA SER A 177 9.90 15.34 2.63
C SER A 177 10.90 14.55 3.48
N GLU A 178 12.12 15.05 3.51
CA GLU A 178 13.23 14.48 4.26
C GLU A 178 13.87 15.58 5.11
N TRP A 179 13.87 15.40 6.42
CA TRP A 179 14.50 16.28 7.41
C TRP A 179 15.85 15.73 7.83
N HIS A 180 16.92 16.48 7.55
CA HIS A 180 18.28 16.15 7.89
C HIS A 180 18.64 16.66 9.30
N PHE A 181 18.60 15.78 10.32
CA PHE A 181 18.94 16.13 11.70
C PHE A 181 20.46 16.19 11.92
N THR A 182 21.17 15.26 11.31
CA THR A 182 22.63 15.21 11.30
C THR A 182 23.11 14.84 9.88
N PRO A 183 24.42 14.93 9.60
CA PRO A 183 24.96 14.48 8.31
C PRO A 183 24.72 13.01 7.98
N ARG A 184 24.35 12.18 8.99
CA ARG A 184 24.14 10.74 8.82
C ARG A 184 22.72 10.27 9.14
N PHE A 185 21.86 11.16 9.62
CA PHE A 185 20.53 10.78 10.07
C PHE A 185 19.48 11.73 9.54
N SER A 186 18.50 11.17 8.86
CA SER A 186 17.33 11.89 8.36
C SER A 186 16.03 11.18 8.76
N MET A 187 14.94 11.93 8.85
CA MET A 187 13.59 11.41 8.94
C MET A 187 12.82 11.72 7.67
N THR A 188 11.93 10.83 7.27
CA THR A 188 11.08 11.00 6.10
C THR A 188 9.61 10.97 6.48
N LEU A 189 8.81 11.77 5.78
CA LEU A 189 7.36 11.68 5.74
C LEU A 189 6.95 11.67 4.29
N SER A 190 6.21 10.65 3.85
CA SER A 190 5.82 10.53 2.45
C SER A 190 4.39 10.03 2.28
N TYR A 191 3.88 10.30 1.10
CA TYR A 191 2.67 9.74 0.55
C TYR A 191 3.03 8.88 -0.67
N GLN A 192 2.53 7.66 -0.69
CA GLN A 192 2.72 6.70 -1.77
C GLN A 192 1.37 6.34 -2.39
N TYR A 193 1.34 6.29 -3.71
CA TYR A 193 0.21 5.77 -4.50
C TYR A 193 0.70 4.61 -5.37
N LEU A 194 0.02 3.48 -5.28
CA LEU A 194 0.29 2.27 -6.05
C LEU A 194 -0.96 1.92 -6.85
N THR A 195 -0.79 1.71 -8.15
CA THR A 195 -1.85 1.18 -9.00
C THR A 195 -1.91 -0.34 -8.88
N ASP A 196 -3.11 -0.92 -8.85
CA ASP A 196 -3.34 -2.38 -8.88
C ASP A 196 -2.52 -3.14 -7.81
N ALA A 197 -2.35 -2.51 -6.63
CA ALA A 197 -1.45 -2.98 -5.58
C ALA A 197 -1.90 -4.26 -4.89
N LEU A 198 -3.19 -4.52 -4.87
CA LEU A 198 -3.82 -5.70 -4.30
C LEU A 198 -4.63 -6.41 -5.38
N ASN A 199 -4.22 -7.64 -5.69
CA ASN A 199 -5.02 -8.55 -6.49
C ASN A 199 -5.59 -9.61 -5.54
N VAL A 200 -6.90 -9.54 -5.28
CA VAL A 200 -7.63 -10.49 -4.45
C VAL A 200 -8.32 -11.48 -5.38
N ASP A 201 -7.69 -12.64 -5.56
CA ASP A 201 -8.27 -13.75 -6.30
C ASP A 201 -9.07 -14.63 -5.33
N SER A 202 -10.33 -14.26 -5.14
CA SER A 202 -11.35 -15.07 -4.45
C SER A 202 -12.36 -15.54 -5.49
N PRO A 203 -13.02 -16.71 -5.32
CA PRO A 203 -14.05 -17.17 -6.28
C PRO A 203 -15.15 -16.15 -6.52
N GLU A 204 -15.32 -15.21 -5.61
CA GLU A 204 -16.39 -14.22 -5.61
C GLU A 204 -15.88 -12.77 -5.73
N ILE A 205 -14.56 -12.53 -5.55
CA ILE A 205 -13.95 -11.19 -5.64
C ILE A 205 -12.62 -11.29 -6.38
N ALA A 206 -12.63 -11.26 -7.70
CA ALA A 206 -11.41 -11.07 -8.50
C ALA A 206 -11.29 -9.58 -8.83
N LYS A 207 -10.59 -8.79 -7.99
CA LYS A 207 -10.44 -7.34 -8.23
C LYS A 207 -9.07 -6.81 -7.83
N GLU A 208 -8.67 -5.84 -8.61
CA GLU A 208 -7.47 -5.05 -8.40
C GLU A 208 -7.84 -3.79 -7.61
N PHE A 209 -7.04 -3.47 -6.60
CA PHE A 209 -7.26 -2.32 -5.73
C PHE A 209 -6.07 -1.39 -5.78
N ASP A 210 -6.33 -0.11 -5.94
CA ASP A 210 -5.33 0.92 -5.73
C ASP A 210 -5.04 1.08 -4.24
N GLN A 211 -3.76 1.29 -3.94
CA GLN A 211 -3.30 1.53 -2.58
C GLN A 211 -2.70 2.92 -2.44
N GLN A 212 -3.14 3.62 -1.43
CA GLN A 212 -2.55 4.86 -0.96
C GLN A 212 -1.93 4.61 0.41
N ALA A 213 -0.76 5.19 0.69
CA ALA A 213 -0.14 5.04 2.00
C ALA A 213 0.52 6.33 2.46
N ILE A 214 0.44 6.59 3.76
CA ILE A 214 1.27 7.57 4.46
C ILE A 214 2.36 6.79 5.17
N LYS A 215 3.63 7.21 4.98
CA LYS A 215 4.82 6.54 5.50
C LYS A 215 5.63 7.52 6.35
N ILE A 216 6.11 7.04 7.49
CA ILE A 216 7.10 7.71 8.32
C ILE A 216 8.31 6.81 8.41
N GLY A 217 9.49 7.36 8.12
CA GLY A 217 10.72 6.59 8.09
C GLY A 217 11.92 7.32 8.64
N VAL A 218 13.00 6.57 8.74
CA VAL A 218 14.34 7.08 9.09
C VAL A 218 15.36 6.57 8.09
N LEU A 219 16.36 7.39 7.78
CA LEU A 219 17.48 7.06 6.89
C LEU A 219 18.80 7.25 7.63
N PHE A 220 19.74 6.34 7.40
CA PHE A 220 21.08 6.37 7.92
C PHE A 220 22.08 6.23 6.78
N ASP A 221 22.95 7.20 6.63
CA ASP A 221 24.08 7.15 5.70
C ASP A 221 25.20 6.28 6.29
N ILE A 222 25.75 5.38 5.47
CA ILE A 222 26.80 4.42 5.80
C ILE A 222 28.15 4.94 5.32
#